data_7062bff3de7def3f2f4f39f44b30ac2d
#
_entry.id   7062bff3de7def3f2f4f39f44b30ac2d
#
_cell.length_a   1.000
_cell.length_b   1.000
_cell.length_c   1.000
_cell.angle_alpha   90.00
_cell.angle_beta   90.00
_cell.angle_gamma   90.00
#
_symmetry.space_group_name_H-M   'P 1'
#
loop_
_entity.id
_entity.type
_entity.pdbx_description
1 polymer ?
#
loop_
_entity_poly.entity_id
_entity_poly.type
_entity_poly.pdbx_seq_one_letter_code
_entity_poly.pdbx_strand_id
1 'polypeptide(L)'
;MNSTKNPKEFLLQVGEKGVVEFLDVSYEGLGVCKVNAIDLKGTYYENYPMFVEGALYNEKGIVEITKINKTFANAKLVKLFNDSYSKYRITPACPHYNDCGGCDIMHMNYTGQLVFKRKIVKDAFERIALLKDVEVLNTIGMERPNYYRNKVQMPVASRFGKAVVGFYKKNTHDVFPVTKCFIQDEKSCEMANFIKNLLNEFKIQAYDEKFKANNKFW
;
A
#
# COMPACT_ATOMS: atom_id res chain seq x y z
N MET A 1 -25.56 20.14 -32.21
CA MET A 1 -25.59 20.48 -30.77
C MET A 1 -24.98 19.32 -30.01
N ASN A 2 -23.67 19.41 -29.79
CA ASN A 2 -22.91 18.39 -29.03
C ASN A 2 -23.17 18.64 -27.54
N SER A 3 -23.94 17.78 -26.89
CA SER A 3 -24.01 17.76 -25.41
C SER A 3 -22.69 17.23 -24.89
N THR A 4 -21.80 18.11 -24.48
CA THR A 4 -20.67 17.79 -23.62
C THR A 4 -21.24 17.21 -22.34
N LYS A 5 -21.16 15.88 -22.20
CA LYS A 5 -21.40 15.22 -20.90
C LYS A 5 -20.40 15.81 -19.91
N ASN A 6 -20.89 16.60 -18.95
CA ASN A 6 -20.10 17.00 -17.79
C ASN A 6 -19.46 15.75 -17.17
N PRO A 7 -18.17 15.78 -16.85
CA PRO A 7 -17.58 14.69 -16.10
C PRO A 7 -18.42 14.50 -14.82
N LYS A 8 -18.81 13.28 -14.55
CA LYS A 8 -19.69 12.94 -13.42
C LYS A 8 -19.01 13.42 -12.13
N GLU A 9 -19.63 14.39 -11.46
CA GLU A 9 -19.13 14.89 -10.18
C GLU A 9 -19.22 13.78 -9.14
N PHE A 10 -18.18 13.67 -8.30
CA PHE A 10 -18.17 12.73 -7.19
C PHE A 10 -18.93 13.34 -6.00
N LEU A 11 -19.83 12.59 -5.40
CA LEU A 11 -20.35 12.93 -4.09
C LEU A 11 -19.30 12.56 -3.03
N LEU A 12 -18.86 13.52 -2.21
CA LEU A 12 -17.94 13.26 -1.11
C LEU A 12 -18.69 12.56 0.03
N GLN A 13 -18.90 11.27 -0.13
CA GLN A 13 -19.51 10.37 0.86
C GLN A 13 -18.72 9.07 0.90
N VAL A 14 -18.48 8.52 2.08
CA VAL A 14 -17.86 7.19 2.24
C VAL A 14 -18.78 6.15 1.61
N GLY A 15 -18.19 5.25 0.80
CA GLY A 15 -18.90 4.24 0.01
C GLY A 15 -19.28 4.69 -1.40
N GLU A 16 -19.17 6.00 -1.73
CA GLU A 16 -19.39 6.48 -3.11
C GLU A 16 -18.41 5.86 -4.08
N LYS A 17 -18.93 5.49 -5.26
CA LYS A 17 -18.14 4.84 -6.33
C LYS A 17 -18.15 5.66 -7.59
N GLY A 18 -17.01 5.69 -8.27
CA GLY A 18 -16.92 6.35 -9.57
C GLY A 18 -15.69 5.93 -10.35
N VAL A 19 -15.68 6.33 -11.61
CA VAL A 19 -14.58 6.07 -12.53
C VAL A 19 -13.56 7.19 -12.43
N VAL A 20 -12.29 6.81 -12.31
CA VAL A 20 -11.16 7.74 -12.26
C VAL A 20 -10.04 7.31 -13.21
N GLU A 21 -9.19 8.28 -13.57
CA GLU A 21 -7.90 8.06 -14.21
C GLU A 21 -6.79 8.47 -13.25
N PHE A 22 -5.78 7.60 -13.11
CA PHE A 22 -4.66 7.84 -12.20
C PHE A 22 -3.56 8.63 -12.88
N LEU A 23 -3.34 9.84 -12.39
CA LEU A 23 -2.42 10.82 -12.96
C LEU A 23 -1.00 10.68 -12.43
N ASP A 24 -0.83 10.02 -11.30
CA ASP A 24 0.44 9.86 -10.61
C ASP A 24 0.41 8.71 -9.60
N VAL A 25 1.57 8.43 -8.99
CA VAL A 25 1.72 7.58 -7.81
C VAL A 25 2.44 8.38 -6.74
N SER A 26 1.86 8.46 -5.54
CA SER A 26 2.45 9.17 -4.40
C SER A 26 3.71 8.46 -3.90
N TYR A 27 4.54 9.16 -3.09
CA TYR A 27 5.74 8.55 -2.50
C TYR A 27 5.44 7.32 -1.62
N GLU A 28 4.22 7.21 -1.10
CA GLU A 28 3.72 6.05 -0.34
C GLU A 28 3.25 4.89 -1.22
N GLY A 29 3.31 5.03 -2.55
CA GLY A 29 2.88 3.99 -3.50
C GLY A 29 1.38 3.98 -3.79
N LEU A 30 0.65 5.04 -3.41
CA LEU A 30 -0.77 5.19 -3.69
C LEU A 30 -0.99 5.85 -5.05
N GLY A 31 -1.87 5.32 -5.87
CA GLY A 31 -2.31 5.99 -7.08
C GLY A 31 -3.00 7.31 -6.77
N VAL A 32 -2.70 8.35 -7.53
CA VAL A 32 -3.24 9.70 -7.35
C VAL A 32 -4.16 10.04 -8.50
N CYS A 33 -5.39 10.39 -8.19
CA CYS A 33 -6.32 10.99 -9.15
C CYS A 33 -6.86 12.33 -8.61
N LYS A 34 -7.44 13.13 -9.49
CA LYS A 34 -8.13 14.37 -9.15
C LYS A 34 -9.54 14.30 -9.70
N VAL A 35 -10.51 14.66 -8.91
CA VAL A 35 -11.91 14.62 -9.26
C VAL A 35 -12.59 15.95 -8.93
N ASN A 36 -13.61 16.30 -9.71
CA ASN A 36 -14.53 17.33 -9.29
C ASN A 36 -15.55 16.70 -8.35
N ALA A 37 -15.77 17.30 -7.21
CA ALA A 37 -16.56 16.69 -6.16
C ALA A 37 -17.45 17.71 -5.45
N ILE A 38 -18.53 17.22 -4.88
CA ILE A 38 -19.47 18.00 -4.06
C ILE A 38 -19.68 17.29 -2.73
N ASP A 39 -19.65 18.03 -1.62
CA ASP A 39 -19.94 17.46 -0.31
C ASP A 39 -21.45 17.45 0.01
N LEU A 40 -21.82 16.81 1.13
CA LEU A 40 -23.21 16.74 1.58
C LEU A 40 -23.84 18.09 1.95
N LYS A 41 -23.04 19.14 2.08
CA LYS A 41 -23.47 20.52 2.34
C LYS A 41 -23.62 21.34 1.06
N GLY A 42 -23.31 20.75 -0.10
CA GLY A 42 -23.34 21.42 -1.38
C GLY A 42 -22.08 22.21 -1.75
N THR A 43 -20.98 22.06 -0.99
CA THR A 43 -19.72 22.70 -1.30
C THR A 43 -19.03 21.97 -2.46
N TYR A 44 -18.70 22.72 -3.50
CA TYR A 44 -18.00 22.20 -4.68
C TYR A 44 -16.48 22.29 -4.52
N TYR A 45 -15.79 21.22 -4.92
CA TYR A 45 -14.34 21.10 -4.91
C TYR A 45 -13.85 20.77 -6.31
N GLU A 46 -13.05 21.65 -6.88
CA GLU A 46 -12.39 21.44 -8.16
C GLU A 46 -11.05 20.71 -7.93
N ASN A 47 -10.75 19.72 -8.77
CA ASN A 47 -9.48 18.98 -8.72
C ASN A 47 -9.17 18.38 -7.33
N TYR A 48 -10.18 17.93 -6.62
CA TYR A 48 -10.03 17.35 -5.29
C TYR A 48 -9.19 16.07 -5.34
N PRO A 49 -8.05 16.00 -4.62
CA PRO A 49 -7.14 14.86 -4.70
C PRO A 49 -7.74 13.62 -4.04
N MET A 50 -7.50 12.47 -4.65
CA MET A 50 -7.87 11.18 -4.09
C MET A 50 -6.69 10.21 -4.19
N PHE A 51 -6.39 9.52 -3.09
CA PHE A 51 -5.32 8.52 -2.98
C PHE A 51 -5.91 7.12 -2.95
N VAL A 52 -5.40 6.25 -3.82
CA VAL A 52 -5.99 4.93 -4.06
C VAL A 52 -4.93 3.85 -3.99
N GLU A 53 -5.10 2.88 -3.09
CA GLU A 53 -4.19 1.76 -2.97
C GLU A 53 -4.26 0.85 -4.19
N GLY A 54 -3.09 0.38 -4.66
CA GLY A 54 -2.97 -0.62 -5.71
C GLY A 54 -3.13 -0.12 -7.15
N ALA A 55 -3.25 1.20 -7.36
CA ALA A 55 -3.32 1.79 -8.70
C ALA A 55 -1.98 2.38 -9.15
N LEU A 56 -1.73 2.38 -10.45
CA LEU A 56 -0.53 2.90 -11.08
C LEU A 56 -0.86 4.04 -12.05
N TYR A 57 0.16 4.80 -12.41
CA TYR A 57 0.08 5.89 -13.39
C TYR A 57 -0.50 5.43 -14.74
N ASN A 58 -1.36 6.26 -15.34
CA ASN A 58 -2.10 6.03 -16.58
C ASN A 58 -3.14 4.89 -16.54
N GLU A 59 -3.43 4.34 -15.40
CA GLU A 59 -4.52 3.36 -15.29
C GLU A 59 -5.86 4.07 -15.09
N LYS A 60 -6.93 3.37 -15.46
CA LYS A 60 -8.33 3.78 -15.24
C LYS A 60 -9.07 2.70 -14.51
N GLY A 61 -9.97 3.10 -13.64
CA GLY A 61 -10.74 2.12 -12.88
C GLY A 61 -11.87 2.71 -12.07
N ILE A 62 -12.60 1.84 -11.42
CA ILE A 62 -13.63 2.19 -10.46
C ILE A 62 -13.02 2.18 -9.07
N VAL A 63 -13.21 3.26 -8.34
CA VAL A 63 -12.80 3.41 -6.95
C VAL A 63 -14.00 3.58 -6.03
N GLU A 64 -13.82 3.27 -4.73
CA GLU A 64 -14.82 3.50 -3.69
C GLU A 64 -14.17 4.31 -2.57
N ILE A 65 -14.77 5.45 -2.20
CA ILE A 65 -14.27 6.33 -1.14
C ILE A 65 -14.33 5.59 0.21
N THR A 66 -13.20 5.53 0.91
CA THR A 66 -13.07 4.90 2.23
C THR A 66 -12.95 5.90 3.36
N LYS A 67 -12.36 7.07 3.09
CA LYS A 67 -12.18 8.13 4.07
C LYS A 67 -12.12 9.50 3.39
N ILE A 68 -12.76 10.47 4.00
CA ILE A 68 -12.75 11.87 3.54
C ILE A 68 -12.00 12.71 4.58
N ASN A 69 -11.05 13.50 4.10
CA ASN A 69 -10.32 14.50 4.87
C ASN A 69 -10.68 15.90 4.34
N LYS A 70 -10.21 16.94 4.99
CA LYS A 70 -10.52 18.33 4.58
C LYS A 70 -10.03 18.68 3.16
N THR A 71 -8.89 18.12 2.73
CA THR A 71 -8.22 18.50 1.49
C THR A 71 -7.99 17.34 0.52
N PHE A 72 -8.34 16.11 0.88
CA PHE A 72 -8.20 14.92 0.05
C PHE A 72 -9.11 13.79 0.53
N ALA A 73 -9.32 12.79 -0.30
CA ALA A 73 -9.94 11.52 0.11
C ALA A 73 -9.00 10.33 -0.08
N ASN A 74 -9.23 9.28 0.71
CA ASN A 74 -8.71 7.95 0.44
C ASN A 74 -9.80 7.09 -0.18
N ALA A 75 -9.41 6.26 -1.12
CA ALA A 75 -10.32 5.31 -1.74
C ALA A 75 -9.63 3.96 -1.96
N LYS A 76 -10.40 2.92 -2.11
CA LYS A 76 -9.92 1.60 -2.51
C LYS A 76 -10.25 1.36 -3.99
N LEU A 77 -9.38 0.66 -4.67
CA LEU A 77 -9.61 0.21 -6.03
C LEU A 77 -10.64 -0.93 -6.01
N VAL A 78 -11.75 -0.76 -6.75
CA VAL A 78 -12.79 -1.78 -6.92
C VAL A 78 -12.50 -2.61 -8.16
N LYS A 79 -12.13 -1.95 -9.27
CA LYS A 79 -11.85 -2.61 -10.55
C LYS A 79 -10.97 -1.74 -11.42
N LEU A 80 -9.93 -2.32 -12.02
CA LEU A 80 -9.19 -1.70 -13.12
C LEU A 80 -9.84 -2.07 -14.47
N PHE A 81 -9.72 -1.17 -15.45
CA PHE A 81 -10.10 -1.45 -16.81
C PHE A 81 -8.92 -2.10 -17.57
N ASN A 82 -9.19 -3.19 -18.28
CA ASN A 82 -8.16 -4.01 -18.92
C ASN A 82 -7.40 -3.28 -20.03
N ASP A 83 -8.03 -2.30 -20.68
CA ASP A 83 -7.48 -1.48 -21.76
C ASP A 83 -6.57 -0.34 -21.29
N SER A 84 -6.44 -0.17 -19.98
CA SER A 84 -5.68 0.92 -19.37
C SER A 84 -4.57 0.45 -18.42
N TYR A 85 -4.17 -0.80 -18.48
CA TYR A 85 -3.09 -1.28 -17.60
C TYR A 85 -1.77 -0.57 -17.87
N SER A 86 -1.14 -0.11 -16.80
CA SER A 86 0.22 0.40 -16.86
C SER A 86 1.17 -0.66 -17.41
N LYS A 87 2.09 -0.27 -18.31
CA LYS A 87 3.16 -1.16 -18.80
C LYS A 87 4.05 -1.73 -17.69
N TYR A 88 3.98 -1.17 -16.51
CA TYR A 88 4.72 -1.62 -15.33
C TYR A 88 3.91 -2.55 -14.43
N ARG A 89 2.63 -2.75 -14.70
CA ARG A 89 1.79 -3.61 -13.87
C ARG A 89 2.15 -5.09 -14.04
N ILE A 90 2.25 -5.75 -12.89
CA ILE A 90 2.41 -7.21 -12.82
C ILE A 90 1.51 -7.76 -11.71
N THR A 91 1.24 -9.06 -11.78
CA THR A 91 0.69 -9.79 -10.65
C THR A 91 1.78 -9.95 -9.60
N PRO A 92 1.56 -9.53 -8.34
CA PRO A 92 2.53 -9.70 -7.28
C PRO A 92 2.89 -11.18 -7.06
N ALA A 93 4.19 -11.48 -6.97
CA ALA A 93 4.66 -12.84 -6.74
C ALA A 93 4.33 -13.35 -5.32
N CYS A 94 4.18 -12.45 -4.35
CA CYS A 94 3.85 -12.78 -2.98
C CYS A 94 2.34 -13.04 -2.82
N PRO A 95 1.92 -14.23 -2.37
CA PRO A 95 0.49 -14.54 -2.19
C PRO A 95 -0.16 -13.72 -1.07
N HIS A 96 0.64 -13.13 -0.18
CA HIS A 96 0.18 -12.32 0.95
C HIS A 96 0.13 -10.82 0.64
N TYR A 97 0.44 -10.41 -0.59
CA TYR A 97 0.58 -8.98 -0.93
C TYR A 97 -0.66 -8.14 -0.58
N ASN A 98 -1.85 -8.67 -0.82
CA ASN A 98 -3.09 -7.94 -0.58
C ASN A 98 -3.44 -7.80 0.92
N ASP A 99 -2.94 -8.71 1.75
CA ASP A 99 -3.22 -8.74 3.19
C ASP A 99 -2.08 -8.16 4.03
N CYS A 100 -0.83 -8.32 3.56
CA CYS A 100 0.37 -7.96 4.29
C CYS A 100 0.66 -6.46 4.22
N GLY A 101 0.86 -5.81 5.36
CA GLY A 101 1.30 -4.40 5.44
C GLY A 101 2.78 -4.15 5.14
N GLY A 102 3.54 -5.16 4.69
CA GLY A 102 4.99 -5.05 4.51
C GLY A 102 5.47 -4.57 3.14
N CYS A 103 4.58 -4.48 2.13
CA CYS A 103 4.94 -4.10 0.76
C CYS A 103 3.83 -3.28 0.11
N ASP A 104 4.19 -2.13 -0.51
CA ASP A 104 3.22 -1.20 -1.09
C ASP A 104 3.17 -1.26 -2.62
N ILE A 105 4.29 -1.55 -3.30
CA ILE A 105 4.42 -1.44 -4.76
C ILE A 105 4.84 -2.74 -5.46
N MET A 106 4.59 -3.92 -4.87
CA MET A 106 4.96 -5.19 -5.50
C MET A 106 4.12 -5.52 -6.76
N HIS A 107 3.02 -4.82 -6.98
CA HIS A 107 2.23 -4.87 -8.21
C HIS A 107 2.85 -4.08 -9.37
N MET A 108 3.99 -3.43 -9.14
CA MET A 108 4.81 -2.76 -10.14
C MET A 108 6.07 -3.58 -10.41
N ASN A 109 6.41 -3.86 -11.67
CA ASN A 109 7.65 -4.56 -12.01
C ASN A 109 8.88 -3.76 -11.61
N TYR A 110 10.03 -4.41 -11.50
CA TYR A 110 11.22 -3.78 -10.95
C TYR A 110 11.71 -2.57 -11.74
N THR A 111 11.62 -2.62 -13.07
CA THR A 111 11.93 -1.46 -13.92
C THR A 111 11.04 -0.26 -13.57
N GLY A 112 9.75 -0.50 -13.40
CA GLY A 112 8.80 0.53 -12.96
C GLY A 112 9.16 1.09 -11.58
N GLN A 113 9.55 0.22 -10.64
CA GLN A 113 9.99 0.65 -9.30
C GLN A 113 11.23 1.56 -9.35
N LEU A 114 12.20 1.30 -10.23
CA LEU A 114 13.38 2.15 -10.40
C LEU A 114 13.00 3.52 -10.98
N VAL A 115 12.14 3.55 -11.99
CA VAL A 115 11.61 4.78 -12.57
C VAL A 115 10.83 5.58 -11.53
N PHE A 116 9.99 4.93 -10.76
CA PHE A 116 9.21 5.53 -9.67
C PHE A 116 10.10 6.15 -8.59
N LYS A 117 11.13 5.44 -8.14
CA LYS A 117 12.09 5.95 -7.13
C LYS A 117 12.83 7.19 -7.64
N ARG A 118 13.27 7.18 -8.91
CA ARG A 118 13.88 8.37 -9.52
C ARG A 118 12.91 9.55 -9.54
N LYS A 119 11.65 9.28 -9.91
CA LYS A 119 10.60 10.32 -9.94
C LYS A 119 10.37 10.95 -8.56
N ILE A 120 10.31 10.16 -7.49
CA ILE A 120 10.15 10.69 -6.12
C ILE A 120 11.27 11.68 -5.79
N VAL A 121 12.52 11.36 -6.09
CA VAL A 121 13.66 12.24 -5.83
C VAL A 121 13.56 13.51 -6.68
N LYS A 122 13.23 13.37 -7.96
CA LYS A 122 13.05 14.52 -8.86
C LYS A 122 11.92 15.43 -8.39
N ASP A 123 10.76 14.88 -8.03
CA ASP A 123 9.63 15.65 -7.51
C ASP A 123 9.99 16.37 -6.19
N ALA A 124 10.81 15.77 -5.33
CA ALA A 124 11.29 16.42 -4.11
C ALA A 124 12.17 17.65 -4.41
N PHE A 125 13.09 17.56 -5.37
CA PHE A 125 13.86 18.70 -5.81
C PHE A 125 12.99 19.79 -6.44
N GLU A 126 12.13 19.42 -7.38
CA GLU A 126 11.37 20.40 -8.18
C GLU A 126 10.23 21.06 -7.38
N ARG A 127 9.49 20.26 -6.58
CA ARG A 127 8.25 20.73 -5.92
C ARG A 127 8.46 21.19 -4.49
N ILE A 128 9.39 20.57 -3.75
CA ILE A 128 9.63 20.89 -2.34
C ILE A 128 10.79 21.85 -2.20
N ALA A 129 11.94 21.50 -2.77
CA ALA A 129 13.13 22.36 -2.71
C ALA A 129 13.12 23.52 -3.74
N LEU A 130 12.17 23.52 -4.70
CA LEU A 130 12.05 24.50 -5.79
C LEU A 130 13.31 24.60 -6.68
N LEU A 131 14.09 23.53 -6.73
CA LEU A 131 15.31 23.40 -7.54
C LEU A 131 14.98 22.64 -8.82
N LYS A 132 14.82 23.36 -9.94
CA LYS A 132 14.38 22.77 -11.23
C LYS A 132 15.54 22.22 -12.07
N ASP A 133 16.75 22.72 -11.86
CA ASP A 133 17.91 22.43 -12.70
C ASP A 133 18.82 21.32 -12.11
N VAL A 134 18.32 20.59 -11.10
CA VAL A 134 19.07 19.46 -10.53
C VAL A 134 18.90 18.23 -11.39
N GLU A 135 19.99 17.74 -11.95
CA GLU A 135 19.99 16.48 -12.67
C GLU A 135 19.84 15.30 -11.68
N VAL A 136 18.78 14.53 -11.84
CA VAL A 136 18.58 13.28 -11.10
C VAL A 136 18.91 12.11 -12.02
N LEU A 137 20.00 11.41 -11.73
CA LEU A 137 20.46 10.25 -12.50
C LEU A 137 19.50 9.07 -12.37
N ASN A 138 19.68 8.05 -13.22
CA ASN A 138 18.91 6.82 -13.12
C ASN A 138 19.18 6.10 -11.79
N THR A 139 18.14 5.52 -11.22
CA THR A 139 18.27 4.73 -10.00
C THR A 139 19.12 3.50 -10.25
N ILE A 140 20.17 3.30 -9.44
CA ILE A 140 20.98 2.10 -9.48
C ILE A 140 20.17 0.94 -8.91
N GLY A 141 19.93 -0.08 -9.73
CA GLY A 141 19.14 -1.24 -9.36
C GLY A 141 19.98 -2.38 -8.79
N MET A 142 19.32 -3.33 -8.13
CA MET A 142 19.91 -4.59 -7.69
C MET A 142 19.75 -5.63 -8.80
N GLU A 143 20.70 -6.54 -8.93
CA GLU A 143 20.58 -7.70 -9.83
C GLU A 143 19.45 -8.64 -9.38
N ARG A 144 19.32 -8.84 -8.07
CA ARG A 144 18.29 -9.68 -7.46
C ARG A 144 17.48 -8.84 -6.46
N PRO A 145 16.37 -8.24 -6.87
CA PRO A 145 15.57 -7.33 -6.02
C PRO A 145 14.67 -8.07 -5.03
N ASN A 146 14.95 -9.33 -4.75
CA ASN A 146 14.28 -10.15 -3.76
C ASN A 146 15.24 -10.54 -2.63
N TYR A 147 14.72 -10.92 -1.48
CA TYR A 147 15.47 -11.44 -0.32
C TYR A 147 16.58 -10.49 0.20
N TYR A 148 16.39 -9.18 0.00
CA TYR A 148 17.40 -8.16 0.35
C TYR A 148 17.33 -7.67 1.79
N ARG A 149 16.20 -7.90 2.49
CA ARG A 149 15.98 -7.38 3.83
C ARG A 149 16.61 -8.31 4.86
N ASN A 150 17.64 -7.83 5.54
CA ASN A 150 18.42 -8.57 6.55
C ASN A 150 17.98 -8.29 8.01
N LYS A 151 17.06 -7.36 8.24
CA LYS A 151 16.44 -7.08 9.54
C LYS A 151 14.94 -7.27 9.45
N VAL A 152 14.40 -8.15 10.28
CA VAL A 152 12.98 -8.43 10.34
C VAL A 152 12.49 -8.35 11.78
N GLN A 153 11.27 -7.82 11.95
CA GLN A 153 10.52 -7.88 13.20
C GLN A 153 9.20 -8.60 12.88
N MET A 154 9.07 -9.81 13.41
CA MET A 154 7.87 -10.61 13.25
C MET A 154 7.15 -10.68 14.60
N PRO A 155 5.97 -10.07 14.73
CA PRO A 155 5.15 -10.20 15.93
C PRO A 155 4.75 -11.65 16.14
N VAL A 156 4.63 -12.02 17.41
CA VAL A 156 4.11 -13.32 17.86
C VAL A 156 2.75 -13.10 18.46
N ALA A 157 1.74 -13.81 18.00
CA ALA A 157 0.37 -13.74 18.52
C ALA A 157 -0.16 -15.14 18.84
N SER A 158 -1.25 -15.21 19.61
CA SER A 158 -1.96 -16.46 19.84
C SER A 158 -3.16 -16.56 18.89
N ARG A 159 -3.31 -17.73 18.24
CA ARG A 159 -4.45 -18.03 17.37
C ARG A 159 -4.93 -19.45 17.66
N PHE A 160 -6.18 -19.59 18.10
CA PHE A 160 -6.76 -20.89 18.50
C PHE A 160 -5.86 -21.67 19.49
N GLY A 161 -5.28 -20.98 20.47
CA GLY A 161 -4.41 -21.59 21.49
C GLY A 161 -3.01 -21.94 21.01
N LYS A 162 -2.62 -21.57 19.78
CA LYS A 162 -1.27 -21.79 19.23
C LYS A 162 -0.55 -20.48 18.96
N ALA A 163 0.76 -20.46 19.18
CA ALA A 163 1.61 -19.36 18.77
C ALA A 163 1.71 -19.31 17.24
N VAL A 164 1.49 -18.12 16.69
CA VAL A 164 1.72 -17.79 15.28
C VAL A 164 2.77 -16.67 15.21
N VAL A 165 3.68 -16.78 14.24
CA VAL A 165 4.68 -15.78 13.93
C VAL A 165 4.42 -15.31 12.50
N GLY A 166 4.41 -14.00 12.29
CA GLY A 166 4.08 -13.48 10.96
C GLY A 166 4.15 -11.97 10.89
N PHE A 167 3.27 -11.36 10.12
CA PHE A 167 3.17 -9.91 9.96
C PHE A 167 1.78 -9.40 10.29
N TYR A 168 1.66 -8.11 10.54
CA TYR A 168 0.35 -7.48 10.67
C TYR A 168 -0.34 -7.39 9.32
N LYS A 169 -1.65 -7.63 9.31
CA LYS A 169 -2.50 -7.26 8.19
C LYS A 169 -2.47 -5.74 8.00
N LYS A 170 -2.64 -5.30 6.78
CA LYS A 170 -2.70 -3.87 6.44
C LYS A 170 -3.68 -3.14 7.35
N ASN A 171 -3.21 -2.02 7.91
CA ASN A 171 -4.01 -1.13 8.77
C ASN A 171 -4.63 -1.80 10.02
N THR A 172 -4.07 -2.92 10.48
CA THR A 172 -4.52 -3.62 11.69
C THR A 172 -3.34 -4.06 12.56
N HIS A 173 -3.65 -4.50 13.78
CA HIS A 173 -2.73 -5.22 14.67
C HIS A 173 -2.95 -6.74 14.63
N ASP A 174 -3.71 -7.25 13.65
CA ASP A 174 -3.95 -8.67 13.51
C ASP A 174 -2.75 -9.34 12.85
N VAL A 175 -2.10 -10.24 13.57
CA VAL A 175 -0.99 -11.04 13.04
C VAL A 175 -1.53 -12.21 12.24
N PHE A 176 -1.04 -12.37 11.01
CA PHE A 176 -1.28 -13.57 10.23
C PHE A 176 0.03 -14.33 9.98
N PRO A 177 0.00 -15.67 9.93
CA PRO A 177 1.19 -16.47 9.77
C PRO A 177 1.83 -16.28 8.39
N VAL A 178 3.15 -16.11 8.36
CA VAL A 178 3.93 -16.06 7.12
C VAL A 178 5.08 -17.05 7.23
N THR A 179 5.09 -18.03 6.35
CA THR A 179 6.15 -19.05 6.28
C THR A 179 7.26 -18.68 5.30
N LYS A 180 6.94 -17.87 4.30
CA LYS A 180 7.88 -17.40 3.28
C LYS A 180 7.59 -15.94 2.92
N CYS A 181 8.64 -15.14 2.84
CA CYS A 181 8.55 -13.74 2.44
C CYS A 181 9.54 -13.47 1.29
N PHE A 182 9.10 -12.77 0.25
CA PHE A 182 9.92 -12.51 -0.94
C PHE A 182 10.93 -11.38 -0.76
N ILE A 183 10.83 -10.59 0.30
CA ILE A 183 11.78 -9.51 0.57
C ILE A 183 12.71 -9.79 1.75
N GLN A 184 12.34 -10.72 2.65
CA GLN A 184 13.17 -11.14 3.77
C GLN A 184 14.21 -12.16 3.33
N ASP A 185 15.38 -12.14 3.97
CA ASP A 185 16.34 -13.23 3.86
C ASP A 185 15.71 -14.57 4.20
N GLU A 186 16.02 -15.61 3.43
CA GLU A 186 15.38 -16.93 3.58
C GLU A 186 15.68 -17.56 4.94
N LYS A 187 16.91 -17.41 5.45
CA LYS A 187 17.30 -17.92 6.78
C LYS A 187 16.51 -17.23 7.90
N SER A 188 16.18 -15.95 7.73
CA SER A 188 15.34 -15.24 8.70
C SER A 188 13.94 -15.85 8.78
N CYS A 189 13.37 -16.25 7.64
CA CYS A 189 12.08 -16.94 7.59
C CYS A 189 12.14 -18.36 8.19
N GLU A 190 13.20 -19.09 7.90
CA GLU A 190 13.46 -20.44 8.47
C GLU A 190 13.58 -20.36 10.00
N MET A 191 14.36 -19.41 10.52
CA MET A 191 14.53 -19.19 11.95
C MET A 191 13.20 -18.82 12.64
N ALA A 192 12.41 -17.93 12.02
CA ALA A 192 11.10 -17.58 12.56
C ALA A 192 10.14 -18.77 12.62
N ASN A 193 10.15 -19.66 11.62
CA ASN A 193 9.38 -20.89 11.62
C ASN A 193 9.88 -21.87 12.68
N PHE A 194 11.18 -21.99 12.86
CA PHE A 194 11.78 -22.82 13.91
C PHE A 194 11.35 -22.33 15.30
N ILE A 195 11.49 -21.03 15.58
CA ILE A 195 11.06 -20.43 16.85
C ILE A 195 9.56 -20.67 17.09
N LYS A 196 8.71 -20.44 16.07
CA LYS A 196 7.27 -20.72 16.16
C LYS A 196 6.98 -22.17 16.58
N ASN A 197 7.71 -23.13 16.03
CA ASN A 197 7.54 -24.55 16.38
C ASN A 197 7.93 -24.83 17.83
N LEU A 198 9.06 -24.27 18.30
CA LEU A 198 9.47 -24.35 19.71
C LEU A 198 8.43 -23.73 20.65
N LEU A 199 7.92 -22.55 20.34
CA LEU A 199 6.88 -21.89 21.15
C LEU A 199 5.64 -22.80 21.31
N ASN A 200 5.25 -23.51 20.27
CA ASN A 200 4.10 -24.42 20.30
C ASN A 200 4.43 -25.74 21.02
N GLU A 201 5.61 -26.29 20.83
CA GLU A 201 6.08 -27.50 21.48
C GLU A 201 6.15 -27.33 23.01
N PHE A 202 6.76 -26.25 23.45
CA PHE A 202 6.89 -25.91 24.88
C PHE A 202 5.66 -25.17 25.46
N LYS A 203 4.58 -25.00 24.66
CA LYS A 203 3.32 -24.35 25.06
C LYS A 203 3.53 -22.94 25.62
N ILE A 204 4.53 -22.22 25.10
CA ILE A 204 4.82 -20.84 25.48
C ILE A 204 3.73 -19.94 24.88
N GLN A 205 3.03 -19.20 25.73
CA GLN A 205 1.98 -18.28 25.32
C GLN A 205 2.56 -17.03 24.69
N ALA A 206 1.95 -16.56 23.60
CA ALA A 206 2.25 -15.27 23.02
C ALA A 206 1.77 -14.14 23.94
N TYR A 207 2.48 -13.02 23.94
CA TYR A 207 2.05 -11.81 24.62
C TYR A 207 0.69 -11.32 24.03
N ASP A 208 -0.25 -11.01 24.92
CA ASP A 208 -1.55 -10.46 24.54
C ASP A 208 -1.59 -8.97 24.88
N GLU A 209 -1.61 -8.11 23.86
CA GLU A 209 -1.67 -6.66 24.02
C GLU A 209 -2.95 -6.19 24.74
N LYS A 210 -4.03 -6.97 24.68
CA LYS A 210 -5.30 -6.67 25.33
C LYS A 210 -5.26 -6.88 26.85
N PHE A 211 -4.32 -7.68 27.33
CA PHE A 211 -4.10 -7.95 28.76
C PHE A 211 -3.28 -6.87 29.49
N LYS A 212 -2.88 -5.79 28.82
CA LYS A 212 -2.11 -4.67 29.41
C LYS A 212 -2.81 -3.98 30.58
N ALA A 213 -4.12 -4.16 30.75
CA ALA A 213 -4.88 -3.38 31.74
C ALA A 213 -4.72 -3.89 33.19
N ASN A 214 -4.32 -5.12 33.46
CA ASN A 214 -4.42 -5.72 34.80
C ASN A 214 -3.15 -6.37 35.37
N ASN A 215 -2.07 -6.50 34.64
CA ASN A 215 -0.83 -7.11 35.19
C ASN A 215 0.35 -6.14 35.04
N LYS A 216 0.58 -5.37 36.11
CA LYS A 216 1.89 -4.80 36.45
C LYS A 216 2.84 -5.96 36.75
N PHE A 217 3.49 -6.50 35.73
CA PHE A 217 4.74 -7.25 35.87
C PHE A 217 5.76 -6.59 34.95
N TRP A 218 6.63 -5.92 35.56
CA TRP A 218 7.99 -5.36 35.39
C TRP A 218 8.05 -4.00 35.97
#